data_30108529225f181a41bc7d1b0e499b4b
#
_entry.id   30108529225f181a41bc7d1b0e499b4b
#
_cell.length_a   1.000
_cell.length_b   1.000
_cell.length_c   1.000
_cell.angle_alpha   90.00
_cell.angle_beta   90.00
_cell.angle_gamma   90.00
#
_symmetry.space_group_name_H-M   'P 1'
#
loop_
_entity.id
_entity.type
_entity.pdbx_description
1 polymer ?
#
loop_
_entity_poly.entity_id
_entity_poly.type
_entity_poly.pdbx_seq_one_letter_code
_entity_poly.pdbx_strand_id
1 'polypeptide(L)'
;MKKLKGALIGCGFFAENHILAWKELRNIEIICVCDLDIKKAIKFKSKFNILHSYSSIELMLKKHKIDFVDVVTTMETHLNIGKILSKYKIPTSIQKPFAENLSNAKKIVSLYKNCLLYTSD
;
A
#
# COMPACT_ATOMS: atom_id res chain seq x y z
N MET A 1 17.68 -16.58 2.96
CA MET A 1 17.23 -15.55 2.01
C MET A 1 16.48 -14.46 2.76
N LYS A 2 16.83 -13.21 2.48
CA LYS A 2 16.20 -12.08 3.16
C LYS A 2 14.78 -11.85 2.62
N LYS A 3 13.80 -11.77 3.54
CA LYS A 3 12.42 -11.47 3.15
C LYS A 3 12.26 -10.00 2.80
N LEU A 4 11.49 -9.71 1.76
CA LEU A 4 11.04 -8.37 1.46
C LEU A 4 9.90 -8.01 2.42
N LYS A 5 9.97 -6.82 3.00
CA LYS A 5 8.97 -6.34 3.95
C LYS A 5 8.05 -5.35 3.25
N GLY A 6 6.78 -5.66 3.23
CA GLY A 6 5.78 -4.84 2.56
C GLY A 6 4.77 -4.23 3.52
N ALA A 7 4.04 -3.25 3.02
CA ALA A 7 2.91 -2.65 3.71
C ALA A 7 1.68 -2.65 2.80
N LEU A 8 0.52 -2.83 3.41
CA LEU A 8 -0.75 -2.78 2.70
C LEU A 8 -1.50 -1.53 3.13
N ILE A 9 -1.87 -0.69 2.18
CA ILE A 9 -2.66 0.51 2.45
C ILE A 9 -4.08 0.29 1.96
N GLY A 10 -5.04 0.39 2.88
CA GLY A 10 -6.43 0.06 2.65
C GLY A 10 -6.78 -1.27 3.29
N CYS A 11 -7.75 -1.27 4.20
CA CYS A 11 -8.15 -2.45 4.96
C CYS A 11 -9.62 -2.80 4.73
N GLY A 12 -10.10 -2.57 3.50
CA GLY A 12 -11.46 -2.90 3.11
C GLY A 12 -11.60 -4.32 2.58
N PHE A 13 -12.74 -4.57 1.95
CA PHE A 13 -13.09 -5.91 1.48
C PHE A 13 -12.06 -6.50 0.49
N PHE A 14 -11.63 -5.70 -0.49
CA PHE A 14 -10.68 -6.18 -1.50
C PHE A 14 -9.29 -6.42 -0.93
N ALA A 15 -8.93 -5.75 0.15
CA ALA A 15 -7.63 -5.93 0.79
C ALA A 15 -7.45 -7.35 1.35
N GLU A 16 -8.55 -8.03 1.71
CA GLU A 16 -8.47 -9.40 2.21
C GLU A 16 -7.91 -10.36 1.16
N ASN A 17 -8.32 -10.22 -0.10
CA ASN A 17 -7.77 -11.03 -1.19
C ASN A 17 -6.28 -10.74 -1.39
N HIS A 18 -5.89 -9.49 -1.29
CA HIS A 18 -4.49 -9.09 -1.45
C HIS A 18 -3.60 -9.67 -0.36
N ILE A 19 -4.02 -9.58 0.92
CA ILE A 19 -3.21 -10.11 2.01
C ILE A 19 -3.06 -11.63 1.93
N LEU A 20 -4.11 -12.34 1.53
CA LEU A 20 -4.06 -13.78 1.37
C LEU A 20 -3.08 -14.18 0.26
N ALA A 21 -3.08 -13.44 -0.85
CA ALA A 21 -2.14 -13.69 -1.94
C ALA A 21 -0.69 -13.44 -1.51
N TRP A 22 -0.42 -12.32 -0.80
CA TRP A 22 0.91 -12.05 -0.29
C TRP A 22 1.42 -13.11 0.67
N LYS A 23 0.54 -13.65 1.52
CA LYS A 23 0.92 -14.67 2.49
C LYS A 23 1.34 -16.00 1.87
N GLU A 24 0.96 -16.26 0.63
CA GLU A 24 1.39 -17.47 -0.08
C GLU A 24 2.84 -17.40 -0.54
N LEU A 25 3.44 -16.22 -0.55
CA LEU A 25 4.81 -16.02 -1.02
C LEU A 25 5.81 -16.09 0.14
N ARG A 26 6.75 -17.03 0.05
CA ARG A 26 7.70 -17.31 1.16
C ARG A 26 8.70 -16.19 1.41
N ASN A 27 9.06 -15.45 0.37
CA ASN A 27 10.09 -14.41 0.46
C ASN A 27 9.51 -13.02 0.70
N ILE A 28 8.22 -12.93 1.02
CA ILE A 28 7.53 -11.67 1.25
C ILE A 28 6.80 -11.73 2.59
N GLU A 29 6.89 -10.64 3.36
CA GLU A 29 6.15 -10.49 4.59
C GLU A 29 5.50 -9.11 4.62
N ILE A 30 4.18 -9.06 4.77
CA ILE A 30 3.47 -7.81 5.01
C ILE A 30 3.53 -7.53 6.51
N ILE A 31 4.29 -6.52 6.90
CA ILE A 31 4.52 -6.21 8.33
C ILE A 31 3.63 -5.09 8.86
N CYS A 32 3.07 -4.28 7.98
CA CYS A 32 2.22 -3.15 8.36
C CYS A 32 0.97 -3.09 7.50
N VAL A 33 -0.13 -2.66 8.11
CA VAL A 33 -1.34 -2.26 7.39
C VAL A 33 -1.72 -0.85 7.80
N CYS A 34 -2.33 -0.11 6.91
CA CYS A 34 -2.72 1.28 7.15
C CYS A 34 -4.09 1.54 6.55
N ASP A 35 -4.93 2.24 7.30
CA ASP A 35 -6.25 2.70 6.83
C ASP A 35 -6.56 4.00 7.56
N LEU A 36 -7.16 4.97 6.85
CA LEU A 36 -7.57 6.23 7.48
C LEU A 36 -8.48 6.01 8.69
N ASP A 37 -9.27 4.93 8.64
CA ASP A 37 -10.06 4.49 9.79
C ASP A 37 -9.21 3.51 10.60
N ILE A 38 -8.67 3.97 11.73
CA ILE A 38 -7.79 3.16 12.58
C ILE A 38 -8.48 1.89 13.08
N LYS A 39 -9.79 1.92 13.27
CA LYS A 39 -10.55 0.74 13.70
C LYS A 39 -10.47 -0.37 12.66
N LYS A 40 -10.56 -0.01 11.37
CA LYS A 40 -10.41 -0.98 10.29
C LYS A 40 -9.00 -1.55 10.24
N ALA A 41 -7.99 -0.71 10.44
CA ALA A 41 -6.60 -1.16 10.44
C ALA A 41 -6.33 -2.14 11.58
N ILE A 42 -6.81 -1.85 12.77
CA ILE A 42 -6.65 -2.71 13.94
C ILE A 42 -7.34 -4.05 13.75
N LYS A 43 -8.58 -4.02 13.24
CA LYS A 43 -9.35 -5.24 12.98
C LYS A 43 -8.67 -6.11 11.94
N PHE A 44 -8.17 -5.51 10.87
CA PHE A 44 -7.46 -6.21 9.79
C PHE A 44 -6.17 -6.83 10.31
N LYS A 45 -5.40 -6.07 11.08
CA LYS A 45 -4.17 -6.55 11.71
C LYS A 45 -4.44 -7.80 12.56
N SER A 46 -5.49 -7.76 13.37
CA SER A 46 -5.85 -8.87 14.24
C SER A 46 -6.30 -10.10 13.43
N LYS A 47 -7.14 -9.89 12.43
CA LYS A 47 -7.68 -10.97 11.61
C LYS A 47 -6.60 -11.72 10.82
N PHE A 48 -5.61 -11.01 10.33
CA PHE A 48 -4.58 -11.58 9.44
C PHE A 48 -3.20 -11.70 10.09
N ASN A 49 -3.10 -11.47 11.40
CA ASN A 49 -1.83 -11.61 12.15
C ASN A 49 -0.71 -10.73 11.58
N ILE A 50 -1.03 -9.45 11.35
CA ILE A 50 -0.04 -8.47 10.91
C ILE A 50 0.61 -7.83 12.14
N LEU A 51 1.88 -7.48 12.04
CA LEU A 51 2.64 -6.96 13.20
C LEU A 51 2.19 -5.57 13.64
N HIS A 52 1.91 -4.68 12.69
CA HIS A 52 1.64 -3.28 13.00
C HIS A 52 0.46 -2.74 12.21
N SER A 53 -0.27 -1.79 12.81
CA SER A 53 -1.37 -1.08 12.15
C SER A 53 -1.24 0.42 12.37
N TYR A 54 -1.61 1.21 11.36
CA TYR A 54 -1.49 2.66 11.38
C TYR A 54 -2.69 3.33 10.71
N SER A 55 -2.96 4.58 11.09
CA SER A 55 -3.89 5.44 10.38
C SER A 55 -3.15 6.51 9.55
N SER A 56 -1.84 6.66 9.75
CA SER A 56 -1.01 7.61 9.01
C SER A 56 0.07 6.88 8.22
N ILE A 57 0.05 7.06 6.90
CA ILE A 57 1.05 6.48 6.01
C ILE A 57 2.44 7.03 6.36
N GLU A 58 2.55 8.34 6.58
CA GLU A 58 3.84 8.97 6.88
C GLU A 58 4.43 8.44 8.18
N LEU A 59 3.60 8.26 9.21
CA LEU A 59 4.07 7.72 10.47
C LEU A 59 4.57 6.29 10.30
N MET A 60 3.84 5.47 9.54
CA MET A 60 4.24 4.10 9.24
C MET A 60 5.60 4.05 8.56
N LEU A 61 5.81 4.90 7.55
CA LEU A 61 7.05 4.92 6.78
C LEU A 61 8.23 5.47 7.57
N LYS A 62 7.98 6.34 8.54
CA LYS A 62 9.02 6.85 9.44
C LYS A 62 9.48 5.80 10.46
N LYS A 63 8.59 4.91 10.85
CA LYS A 63 8.88 3.92 11.91
C LYS A 63 9.42 2.59 11.37
N HIS A 64 9.20 2.29 10.12
CA HIS A 64 9.58 1.00 9.54
C HIS A 64 10.27 1.17 8.21
N LYS A 65 11.24 0.29 7.97
CA LYS A 65 11.83 0.17 6.65
C LYS A 65 10.90 -0.72 5.80
N ILE A 66 10.25 -0.11 4.82
CA ILE A 66 9.30 -0.78 3.94
C ILE A 66 9.92 -0.91 2.56
N ASP A 67 9.96 -2.13 2.02
CA ASP A 67 10.55 -2.40 0.72
C ASP A 67 9.57 -2.18 -0.43
N PHE A 68 8.27 -2.36 -0.18
CA PHE A 68 7.23 -2.10 -1.17
C PHE A 68 5.90 -1.84 -0.49
N VAL A 69 4.98 -1.21 -1.23
CA VAL A 69 3.63 -0.91 -0.74
C VAL A 69 2.60 -1.37 -1.76
N ASP A 70 1.55 -2.02 -1.27
CA ASP A 70 0.39 -2.41 -2.06
C ASP A 70 -0.78 -1.50 -1.67
N VAL A 71 -1.28 -0.70 -2.62
CA VAL A 71 -2.36 0.27 -2.36
C VAL A 71 -3.68 -0.31 -2.85
N VAL A 72 -4.59 -0.56 -1.90
CA VAL A 72 -5.89 -1.18 -2.14
C VAL A 72 -6.99 -0.27 -1.58
N THR A 73 -6.94 0.99 -1.96
CA THR A 73 -7.91 2.01 -1.54
C THR A 73 -8.79 2.39 -2.71
N THR A 74 -9.75 3.27 -2.47
CA THR A 74 -10.60 3.77 -3.54
C THR A 74 -9.80 4.66 -4.49
N MET A 75 -10.25 4.71 -5.75
CA MET A 75 -9.57 5.38 -6.84
C MET A 75 -9.23 6.85 -6.55
N GLU A 76 -10.14 7.57 -5.92
CA GLU A 76 -9.99 9.00 -5.62
C GLU A 76 -8.87 9.30 -4.63
N THR A 77 -8.40 8.31 -3.89
CA THR A 77 -7.30 8.48 -2.93
C THR A 77 -5.93 8.26 -3.53
N HIS A 78 -5.86 7.64 -4.72
CA HIS A 78 -4.58 7.19 -5.30
C HIS A 78 -3.58 8.33 -5.54
N LEU A 79 -4.04 9.49 -6.00
CA LEU A 79 -3.13 10.61 -6.24
C LEU A 79 -2.48 11.11 -4.94
N ASN A 80 -3.27 11.29 -3.89
CA ASN A 80 -2.74 11.77 -2.61
C ASN A 80 -1.79 10.75 -1.97
N ILE A 81 -2.17 9.48 -2.01
CA ILE A 81 -1.32 8.41 -1.50
C ILE A 81 -0.02 8.34 -2.30
N GLY A 82 -0.11 8.44 -3.63
CA GLY A 82 1.06 8.45 -4.50
C GLY A 82 2.02 9.59 -4.21
N LYS A 83 1.49 10.78 -3.89
CA LYS A 83 2.32 11.91 -3.49
C LYS A 83 3.14 11.63 -2.25
N ILE A 84 2.55 10.94 -1.27
CA ILE A 84 3.25 10.58 -0.04
C ILE A 84 4.30 9.51 -0.33
N LEU A 85 3.91 8.43 -0.99
CA LEU A 85 4.79 7.28 -1.22
C LEU A 85 5.98 7.64 -2.13
N SER A 86 5.78 8.48 -3.14
CA SER A 86 6.85 8.86 -4.05
C SER A 86 7.97 9.64 -3.38
N LYS A 87 7.66 10.40 -2.33
CA LYS A 87 8.67 11.11 -1.54
C LYS A 87 9.68 10.13 -0.91
N TYR A 88 9.23 8.94 -0.56
CA TYR A 88 10.06 7.92 0.07
C TYR A 88 10.67 6.97 -0.95
N LYS A 89 10.38 7.15 -2.23
CA LYS A 89 10.92 6.34 -3.35
C LYS A 89 10.69 4.84 -3.14
N ILE A 90 9.49 4.48 -2.66
CA ILE A 90 9.14 3.09 -2.38
C ILE A 90 8.41 2.50 -3.58
N PRO A 91 8.81 1.32 -4.08
CA PRO A 91 8.06 0.62 -5.12
C PRO A 91 6.61 0.41 -4.69
N THR A 92 5.68 0.75 -5.57
CA THR A 92 4.26 0.79 -5.24
C THR A 92 3.44 0.05 -6.27
N SER A 93 2.49 -0.77 -5.78
CA SER A 93 1.45 -1.39 -6.61
C SER A 93 0.12 -0.70 -6.26
N ILE A 94 -0.61 -0.23 -7.27
CA ILE A 94 -1.89 0.44 -7.08
C ILE A 94 -2.98 -0.36 -7.78
N GLN A 95 -4.05 -0.67 -7.04
CA GLN A 95 -5.19 -1.41 -7.56
C GLN A 95 -5.99 -0.59 -8.59
N LYS A 96 -6.48 -1.27 -9.61
CA LYS A 96 -7.43 -0.65 -10.57
C LYS A 96 -8.79 -0.36 -9.92
N PRO A 97 -9.47 0.67 -10.36
CA PRO A 97 -9.04 1.63 -11.39
C PRO A 97 -7.96 2.54 -10.85
N PHE A 98 -6.95 2.82 -11.69
CA PHE A 98 -5.74 3.52 -11.30
C PHE A 98 -6.01 4.98 -10.91
N ALA A 99 -6.84 5.67 -11.70
CA ALA A 99 -7.18 7.07 -11.46
C ALA A 99 -8.55 7.40 -12.05
N GLU A 100 -9.15 8.49 -11.57
CA GLU A 100 -10.47 8.93 -11.98
C GLU A 100 -10.52 9.36 -13.45
N ASN A 101 -9.40 9.89 -13.95
CA ASN A 101 -9.31 10.38 -15.32
C ASN A 101 -7.86 10.37 -15.79
N LEU A 102 -7.66 10.65 -17.07
CA LEU A 102 -6.35 10.64 -17.69
C LEU A 102 -5.40 11.66 -17.06
N SER A 103 -5.92 12.85 -16.71
CA SER A 103 -5.09 13.90 -16.08
C SER A 103 -4.50 13.42 -14.75
N ASN A 104 -5.32 12.80 -13.89
CA ASN A 104 -4.85 12.26 -12.61
C ASN A 104 -3.90 11.08 -12.82
N ALA A 105 -4.16 10.24 -13.81
CA ALA A 105 -3.27 9.13 -14.13
C ALA A 105 -1.87 9.64 -14.51
N LYS A 106 -1.81 10.67 -15.35
CA LYS A 106 -0.53 11.27 -15.74
C LYS A 106 0.21 11.88 -14.56
N LYS A 107 -0.52 12.52 -13.63
CA LYS A 107 0.07 13.08 -12.41
C LYS A 107 0.69 11.99 -11.55
N ILE A 108 -0.02 10.88 -11.36
CA ILE A 108 0.49 9.76 -10.55
C ILE A 108 1.76 9.18 -11.19
N VAL A 109 1.73 8.91 -12.49
CA VAL A 109 2.89 8.36 -13.20
C VAL A 109 4.10 9.29 -13.08
N SER A 110 3.90 10.61 -13.19
CA SER A 110 5.01 11.56 -13.10
C SER A 110 5.66 11.59 -11.72
N LEU A 111 4.90 11.30 -10.65
CA LEU A 111 5.44 11.21 -9.30
C LEU A 111 6.45 10.08 -9.15
N TYR A 112 6.32 9.03 -9.95
CA TYR A 112 7.18 7.84 -9.87
C TYR A 112 8.27 7.81 -10.94
N LYS A 113 8.68 8.97 -11.43
CA LYS A 113 9.69 9.07 -12.48
C LYS A 113 10.98 8.31 -12.16
N ASN A 114 11.38 8.30 -10.89
CA ASN A 114 12.60 7.63 -10.43
C ASN A 114 12.29 6.49 -9.45
N CYS A 115 11.08 5.91 -9.54
CA CYS A 115 10.65 4.86 -8.64
C CYS A 115 9.72 3.90 -9.40
N LEU A 116 9.65 2.66 -8.94
CA LEU A 116 8.78 1.66 -9.56
C LEU A 116 7.32 1.88 -9.18
N LEU A 117 6.47 1.88 -10.18
CA LEU A 117 5.02 1.93 -10.03
C LEU A 117 4.41 0.80 -10.84
N TYR A 118 3.59 -0.02 -10.17
CA TYR A 118 2.83 -1.10 -10.80
C TYR A 118 1.35 -0.85 -10.65
N THR A 119 0.58 -1.13 -11.70
CA THR A 119 -0.88 -1.12 -11.61
C THR A 119 -1.38 -2.57 -11.70
N SER A 120 -2.30 -2.94 -10.80
CA SER A 120 -2.89 -4.27 -10.84
C SER A 120 -4.15 -4.29 -11.69
N ASP A 121 -4.35 -5.36 -12.39
CA ASP A 121 -5.56 -5.56 -13.20
C ASP A 121 -6.70 -6.12 -12.38
#